data_71707f4ff6c0bb187677a0311febcc0b
#
_entry.id   71707f4ff6c0bb187677a0311febcc0b
#
_cell.length_a   1.000
_cell.length_b   1.000
_cell.length_c   1.000
_cell.angle_alpha   90.00
_cell.angle_beta   90.00
_cell.angle_gamma   90.00
#
_symmetry.space_group_name_H-M   'P 1'
#
loop_
_entity.id
_entity.type
_entity.pdbx_description
1 polymer ?
#
loop_
_entity_poly.entity_id
_entity_poly.type
_entity_poly.pdbx_seq_one_letter_code
_entity_poly.pdbx_strand_id
1 'polypeptide(L)'
;MKIAQWKKGVQVAIATVLVVIITLLGARRTWYLVQELTFPWTEHTQAELDVKSFAQQHGLFYAEYPKSLIDLFNRNPETRDFVLMYPLREKEPMDLSGYHREDGVPLFLQWDKQWGYEKYGRDFLAVTGCGPTCLAMVGYYLTGEESMNPKDVAAFAQDNGYYARGYGSSWTLISQGSAQLGLEAQELPLVKKKITTALEAGHPVILALGAGDFTTTGHYIVLTGLENGFFRVNDPNSRDRSAKLWSYDQLEPQIRNIWAISLPA
;
A
#
# COMPACT_ATOMS: atom_id res chain seq x y z
N MET A 1 -5.66 6.89 -59.50
CA MET A 1 -6.91 7.16 -58.74
C MET A 1 -6.94 6.53 -57.34
N LYS A 2 -6.66 5.26 -57.16
CA LYS A 2 -6.75 4.56 -55.85
C LYS A 2 -5.83 5.12 -54.76
N ILE A 3 -4.58 5.53 -55.06
CA ILE A 3 -3.61 6.06 -54.08
C ILE A 3 -4.02 7.42 -53.49
N ALA A 4 -4.65 8.28 -54.32
CA ALA A 4 -5.11 9.59 -53.84
C ALA A 4 -6.34 9.47 -52.92
N GLN A 5 -7.24 8.51 -53.17
CA GLN A 5 -8.36 8.22 -52.28
C GLN A 5 -7.90 7.61 -50.94
N TRP A 6 -6.91 6.71 -50.99
CA TRP A 6 -6.33 6.14 -49.76
C TRP A 6 -5.69 7.20 -48.87
N LYS A 7 -4.89 8.13 -49.46
CA LYS A 7 -4.29 9.26 -48.73
C LYS A 7 -5.34 10.17 -48.09
N LYS A 8 -6.44 10.46 -48.80
CA LYS A 8 -7.54 11.25 -48.23
C LYS A 8 -8.21 10.51 -47.06
N GLY A 9 -8.45 9.20 -47.17
CA GLY A 9 -9.02 8.41 -46.10
C GLY A 9 -8.17 8.40 -44.83
N VAL A 10 -6.84 8.26 -44.97
CA VAL A 10 -5.90 8.31 -43.85
C VAL A 10 -5.89 9.68 -43.19
N GLN A 11 -5.90 10.77 -43.99
CA GLN A 11 -5.94 12.14 -43.44
C GLN A 11 -7.24 12.41 -42.67
N VAL A 12 -8.37 11.97 -43.16
CA VAL A 12 -9.66 12.10 -42.45
C VAL A 12 -9.66 11.29 -41.16
N ALA A 13 -9.15 10.08 -41.16
CA ALA A 13 -9.03 9.25 -39.96
C ALA A 13 -8.15 9.92 -38.89
N ILE A 14 -6.98 10.44 -39.28
CA ILE A 14 -6.09 11.18 -38.37
C ILE A 14 -6.78 12.43 -37.80
N ALA A 15 -7.44 13.22 -38.65
CA ALA A 15 -8.16 14.42 -38.21
C ALA A 15 -9.29 14.06 -37.23
N THR A 16 -10.04 13.00 -37.50
CA THR A 16 -11.11 12.52 -36.59
C THR A 16 -10.54 12.10 -35.23
N VAL A 17 -9.44 11.35 -35.21
CA VAL A 17 -8.77 10.92 -33.97
C VAL A 17 -8.28 12.15 -33.19
N LEU A 18 -7.67 13.14 -33.85
CA LEU A 18 -7.22 14.38 -33.21
C LEU A 18 -8.39 15.18 -32.63
N VAL A 19 -9.50 15.31 -33.34
CA VAL A 19 -10.72 15.98 -32.82
C VAL A 19 -11.26 15.27 -31.60
N VAL A 20 -11.34 13.93 -31.61
CA VAL A 20 -11.79 13.15 -30.46
C VAL A 20 -10.85 13.36 -29.26
N ILE A 21 -9.53 13.33 -29.47
CA ILE A 21 -8.55 13.56 -28.40
C ILE A 21 -8.70 14.98 -27.82
N ILE A 22 -8.80 16.02 -28.67
CA ILE A 22 -8.98 17.40 -28.24
C ILE A 22 -10.29 17.57 -27.47
N THR A 23 -11.37 16.95 -27.93
CA THR A 23 -12.67 16.98 -27.25
C THR A 23 -12.62 16.30 -25.88
N LEU A 24 -11.99 15.16 -25.78
CA LEU A 24 -11.82 14.43 -24.52
C LEU A 24 -10.93 15.18 -23.52
N LEU A 25 -9.82 15.78 -24.00
CA LEU A 25 -8.94 16.60 -23.18
C LEU A 25 -9.65 17.89 -22.71
N GLY A 26 -10.45 18.49 -23.60
CA GLY A 26 -11.27 19.66 -23.27
C GLY A 26 -12.34 19.33 -22.23
N ALA A 27 -13.04 18.21 -22.39
CA ALA A 27 -14.05 17.75 -21.42
C ALA A 27 -13.44 17.48 -20.03
N ARG A 28 -12.26 16.82 -20.00
CA ARG A 28 -11.53 16.56 -18.76
C ARG A 28 -11.10 17.86 -18.07
N ARG A 29 -10.55 18.81 -18.84
CA ARG A 29 -10.15 20.12 -18.31
C ARG A 29 -11.33 20.95 -17.81
N THR A 30 -12.46 20.90 -18.52
CA THR A 30 -13.70 21.54 -18.11
C THR A 30 -14.21 20.93 -16.80
N TRP A 31 -14.17 19.60 -16.67
CA TRP A 31 -14.57 18.93 -15.44
C TRP A 31 -13.67 19.32 -14.25
N TYR A 32 -12.36 19.42 -14.45
CA TYR A 32 -11.43 19.90 -13.42
C TYR A 32 -11.75 21.33 -12.99
N LEU A 33 -12.04 22.22 -13.94
CA LEU A 33 -12.44 23.61 -13.63
C LEU A 33 -13.74 23.67 -12.83
N VAL A 34 -14.72 22.83 -13.16
CA VAL A 34 -15.97 22.74 -12.39
C VAL A 34 -15.68 22.31 -10.96
N GLN A 35 -14.84 21.31 -10.74
CA GLN A 35 -14.44 20.88 -9.41
C GLN A 35 -13.72 21.99 -8.64
N GLU A 36 -12.84 22.74 -9.30
CA GLU A 36 -12.17 23.89 -8.71
C GLU A 36 -13.16 24.99 -8.27
N LEU A 37 -14.17 25.29 -9.10
CA LEU A 37 -15.18 26.32 -8.82
C LEU A 37 -16.17 25.90 -7.73
N THR A 38 -16.45 24.60 -7.58
CA THR A 38 -17.36 24.08 -6.57
C THR A 38 -16.69 23.81 -5.23
N PHE A 39 -15.38 23.70 -5.19
CA PHE A 39 -14.61 23.40 -3.97
C PHE A 39 -14.97 24.32 -2.78
N PRO A 40 -15.10 25.65 -2.93
CA PRO A 40 -15.39 26.53 -1.80
C PRO A 40 -16.77 26.35 -1.15
N TRP A 41 -17.67 25.56 -1.76
CA TRP A 41 -19.06 25.43 -1.32
C TRP A 41 -19.31 24.19 -0.43
N THR A 42 -18.25 23.46 -0.08
CA THR A 42 -18.33 22.26 0.74
C THR A 42 -17.42 22.37 1.97
N GLU A 43 -17.76 21.68 3.03
CA GLU A 43 -16.84 21.51 4.15
C GLU A 43 -15.68 20.59 3.75
N HIS A 44 -14.46 20.97 4.14
CA HIS A 44 -13.24 20.26 3.79
C HIS A 44 -12.43 19.84 5.01
N THR A 45 -11.80 18.68 4.92
CA THR A 45 -10.78 18.25 5.86
C THR A 45 -9.47 19.01 5.64
N GLN A 46 -8.59 19.01 6.65
CA GLN A 46 -7.28 19.64 6.51
C GLN A 46 -6.46 19.01 5.36
N ALA A 47 -6.56 17.70 5.17
CA ALA A 47 -5.88 17.02 4.06
C ALA A 47 -6.36 17.52 2.68
N GLU A 48 -7.67 17.73 2.50
CA GLU A 48 -8.23 18.30 1.26
C GLU A 48 -7.75 19.74 1.02
N LEU A 49 -7.67 20.56 2.07
CA LEU A 49 -7.16 21.92 1.98
C LEU A 49 -5.66 21.95 1.62
N ASP A 50 -4.86 21.08 2.22
CA ASP A 50 -3.43 20.93 1.92
C ASP A 50 -3.20 20.48 0.47
N VAL A 51 -3.95 19.47 0.00
CA VAL A 51 -3.92 19.01 -1.40
C VAL A 51 -4.29 20.14 -2.35
N LYS A 52 -5.36 20.89 -2.04
CA LYS A 52 -5.80 22.03 -2.84
C LYS A 52 -4.72 23.12 -2.93
N SER A 53 -4.15 23.48 -1.79
CA SER A 53 -3.09 24.49 -1.71
C SER A 53 -1.85 24.08 -2.51
N PHE A 54 -1.40 22.82 -2.34
CA PHE A 54 -0.27 22.27 -3.08
C PHE A 54 -0.54 22.25 -4.59
N ALA A 55 -1.71 21.79 -5.00
CA ALA A 55 -2.11 21.77 -6.42
C ALA A 55 -2.02 23.16 -7.05
N GLN A 56 -2.57 24.17 -6.38
CA GLN A 56 -2.53 25.57 -6.87
C GLN A 56 -1.10 26.10 -7.01
N GLN A 57 -0.23 25.83 -6.04
CA GLN A 57 1.17 26.27 -6.06
C GLN A 57 1.98 25.63 -7.21
N HIS A 58 1.58 24.45 -7.67
CA HIS A 58 2.29 23.69 -8.70
C HIS A 58 1.56 23.71 -10.07
N GLY A 59 0.51 24.51 -10.22
CA GLY A 59 -0.24 24.59 -11.48
C GLY A 59 -1.04 23.32 -11.80
N LEU A 60 -1.40 22.55 -10.78
CA LEU A 60 -2.19 21.33 -10.85
C LEU A 60 -3.65 21.61 -10.46
N PHE A 61 -4.53 20.63 -10.72
CA PHE A 61 -5.91 20.66 -10.26
C PHE A 61 -6.12 19.71 -9.09
N TYR A 62 -6.94 20.11 -8.09
CA TYR A 62 -7.36 19.24 -7.00
C TYR A 62 -7.94 17.91 -7.52
N ALA A 63 -8.71 17.96 -8.60
CA ALA A 63 -9.33 16.79 -9.23
C ALA A 63 -8.35 15.78 -9.87
N GLU A 64 -7.04 16.09 -9.93
CA GLU A 64 -6.01 15.14 -10.37
C GLU A 64 -5.64 14.14 -9.28
N TYR A 65 -6.05 14.41 -8.04
CA TYR A 65 -5.79 13.53 -6.91
C TYR A 65 -6.90 12.50 -6.74
N PRO A 66 -6.58 11.20 -6.73
CA PRO A 66 -7.55 10.16 -6.40
C PRO A 66 -8.08 10.34 -4.98
N LYS A 67 -9.41 10.24 -4.83
CA LYS A 67 -10.05 10.37 -3.51
C LYS A 67 -9.46 9.41 -2.48
N SER A 68 -9.13 8.18 -2.86
CA SER A 68 -8.54 7.19 -1.95
C SER A 68 -7.19 7.62 -1.37
N LEU A 69 -6.37 8.39 -2.12
CA LEU A 69 -5.12 8.95 -1.61
C LEU A 69 -5.37 10.14 -0.68
N ILE A 70 -6.36 11.00 -0.97
CA ILE A 70 -6.75 12.07 -0.07
C ILE A 70 -7.29 11.49 1.24
N ASP A 71 -8.14 10.46 1.16
CA ASP A 71 -8.66 9.73 2.31
C ASP A 71 -7.53 9.02 3.10
N LEU A 72 -6.50 8.53 2.42
CA LEU A 72 -5.29 7.98 3.08
C LEU A 72 -4.58 9.07 3.88
N PHE A 73 -4.30 10.22 3.29
CA PHE A 73 -3.66 11.35 3.98
C PHE A 73 -4.50 11.84 5.17
N ASN A 74 -5.81 11.93 5.00
CA ASN A 74 -6.71 12.35 6.07
C ASN A 74 -6.68 11.41 7.28
N ARG A 75 -6.52 10.09 7.06
CA ARG A 75 -6.40 9.08 8.12
C ARG A 75 -4.99 8.92 8.66
N ASN A 76 -3.99 9.19 7.84
CA ASN A 76 -2.59 9.04 8.19
C ASN A 76 -1.76 10.23 7.67
N PRO A 77 -1.51 11.25 8.53
CA PRO A 77 -0.74 12.43 8.17
C PRO A 77 0.70 12.15 7.71
N GLU A 78 1.29 11.00 8.07
CA GLU A 78 2.62 10.59 7.63
C GLU A 78 2.70 10.44 6.10
N THR A 79 1.57 10.21 5.43
CA THR A 79 1.49 10.01 3.97
C THR A 79 1.41 11.32 3.18
N ARG A 80 1.51 12.48 3.85
CA ARG A 80 1.35 13.79 3.25
C ARG A 80 2.16 13.96 1.96
N ASP A 81 3.47 13.78 2.05
CA ASP A 81 4.37 14.02 0.90
C ASP A 81 4.17 13.00 -0.21
N PHE A 82 3.86 11.74 0.14
CA PHE A 82 3.48 10.72 -0.83
C PHE A 82 2.23 11.13 -1.61
N VAL A 83 1.19 11.63 -0.92
CA VAL A 83 -0.07 12.02 -1.56
C VAL A 83 0.09 13.30 -2.38
N LEU A 84 0.74 14.33 -1.83
CA LEU A 84 0.93 15.60 -2.53
C LEU A 84 1.73 15.44 -3.83
N MET A 85 2.73 14.57 -3.84
CA MET A 85 3.56 14.29 -5.01
C MET A 85 2.89 13.40 -6.07
N TYR A 86 1.70 12.86 -5.82
CA TYR A 86 1.05 11.90 -6.72
C TYR A 86 0.97 12.36 -8.20
N PRO A 87 0.52 13.58 -8.54
CA PRO A 87 0.46 14.00 -9.95
C PRO A 87 1.82 14.23 -10.59
N LEU A 88 2.83 14.56 -9.77
CA LEU A 88 4.20 14.86 -10.19
C LEU A 88 5.15 13.66 -10.06
N ARG A 89 4.61 12.49 -9.62
CA ARG A 89 5.43 11.32 -9.35
C ARG A 89 6.19 10.85 -10.57
N GLU A 90 7.45 10.55 -10.36
CA GLU A 90 8.26 9.76 -11.27
C GLU A 90 8.25 8.30 -10.82
N LYS A 91 8.58 7.38 -11.73
CA LYS A 91 8.73 5.98 -11.38
C LYS A 91 10.09 5.79 -10.72
N GLU A 92 10.08 5.55 -9.41
CA GLU A 92 11.32 5.21 -8.71
C GLU A 92 11.73 3.75 -9.01
N PRO A 93 13.02 3.49 -9.25
CA PRO A 93 13.50 2.12 -9.38
C PRO A 93 13.36 1.38 -8.05
N MET A 94 13.19 0.06 -8.11
CA MET A 94 13.24 -0.79 -6.93
C MET A 94 14.67 -0.81 -6.40
N ASP A 95 14.85 -0.42 -5.15
CA ASP A 95 16.14 -0.45 -4.46
C ASP A 95 15.94 -0.85 -3.00
N LEU A 96 16.39 -2.04 -2.66
CA LEU A 96 16.35 -2.56 -1.31
C LEU A 96 17.69 -2.45 -0.58
N SER A 97 18.72 -1.87 -1.20
CA SER A 97 20.08 -1.77 -0.63
C SER A 97 20.17 -1.04 0.71
N GLY A 98 19.21 -0.16 1.00
CA GLY A 98 19.08 0.53 2.28
C GLY A 98 18.44 -0.29 3.40
N TYR A 99 17.97 -1.50 3.12
CA TYR A 99 17.32 -2.38 4.11
C TYR A 99 18.23 -3.56 4.48
N HIS A 100 18.81 -3.52 5.67
CA HIS A 100 19.79 -4.50 6.14
C HIS A 100 19.13 -5.55 7.02
N ARG A 101 19.19 -6.82 6.60
CA ARG A 101 18.56 -7.96 7.28
C ARG A 101 19.20 -8.27 8.64
N GLU A 102 20.48 -7.97 8.80
CA GLU A 102 21.22 -8.09 10.05
C GLU A 102 20.71 -7.20 11.16
N ASP A 103 20.02 -6.11 10.81
CA ASP A 103 19.37 -5.22 11.77
C ASP A 103 17.99 -5.74 12.21
N GLY A 104 17.53 -6.84 11.64
CA GLY A 104 16.23 -7.48 11.90
C GLY A 104 15.25 -7.36 10.73
N VAL A 105 13.97 -7.55 11.02
CA VAL A 105 12.91 -7.43 10.00
C VAL A 105 12.79 -5.97 9.56
N PRO A 106 13.04 -5.65 8.27
CA PRO A 106 12.99 -4.27 7.80
C PRO A 106 11.55 -3.71 7.85
N LEU A 107 11.42 -2.41 8.07
CA LEU A 107 10.13 -1.73 7.97
C LEU A 107 9.89 -1.28 6.52
N PHE A 108 9.08 -2.00 5.78
CA PHE A 108 8.55 -1.54 4.50
C PHE A 108 7.23 -0.79 4.74
N LEU A 109 7.16 0.45 4.24
CA LEU A 109 5.91 1.20 4.29
C LEU A 109 5.12 0.94 3.01
N GLN A 110 3.86 0.57 3.14
CA GLN A 110 2.99 0.29 1.98
C GLN A 110 2.83 1.50 1.04
N TRP A 111 3.12 2.71 1.54
CA TRP A 111 3.08 3.97 0.82
C TRP A 111 4.50 4.51 0.47
N ASP A 112 5.54 3.67 0.46
CA ASP A 112 6.82 4.06 -0.11
C ASP A 112 6.67 4.35 -1.62
N LYS A 113 7.39 5.36 -2.13
CA LYS A 113 7.29 5.80 -3.53
C LYS A 113 7.72 4.74 -4.53
N GLN A 114 8.60 3.82 -4.13
CA GLN A 114 9.07 2.74 -4.98
C GLN A 114 7.96 1.79 -5.41
N TRP A 115 6.90 1.62 -4.58
CA TRP A 115 5.82 0.68 -4.86
C TRP A 115 4.42 1.18 -4.51
N GLY A 116 4.26 2.17 -3.64
CA GLY A 116 2.97 2.59 -3.10
C GLY A 116 1.98 3.09 -4.15
N TYR A 117 2.45 3.60 -5.29
CA TYR A 117 1.62 4.03 -6.41
C TYR A 117 1.20 2.88 -7.35
N GLU A 118 1.76 1.68 -7.19
CA GLU A 118 1.34 0.51 -7.97
C GLU A 118 -0.07 0.07 -7.57
N LYS A 119 -0.76 -0.62 -8.48
CA LYS A 119 -2.12 -1.09 -8.23
C LYS A 119 -2.11 -2.40 -7.45
N TYR A 120 -2.96 -2.47 -6.45
CA TYR A 120 -3.31 -3.71 -5.77
C TYR A 120 -4.82 -3.82 -5.68
N GLY A 121 -5.40 -4.65 -6.53
CA GLY A 121 -6.83 -4.72 -6.76
C GLY A 121 -7.37 -3.46 -7.44
N ARG A 122 -8.32 -2.80 -6.80
CA ARG A 122 -8.97 -1.61 -7.35
C ARG A 122 -8.32 -0.30 -6.96
N ASP A 123 -7.39 -0.33 -6.02
CA ASP A 123 -6.76 0.86 -5.47
C ASP A 123 -5.22 0.78 -5.54
N PHE A 124 -4.56 1.69 -4.88
CA PHE A 124 -3.11 1.72 -4.74
C PHE A 124 -2.65 0.75 -3.64
N LEU A 125 -1.46 0.20 -3.80
CA LEU A 125 -0.80 -0.59 -2.76
C LEU A 125 -0.69 0.22 -1.47
N ALA A 126 -0.42 1.52 -1.56
CA ALA A 126 -0.44 2.44 -0.44
C ALA A 126 -1.74 2.42 0.39
N VAL A 127 -2.88 2.05 -0.21
CA VAL A 127 -4.20 2.07 0.43
C VAL A 127 -4.61 0.70 0.94
N THR A 128 -4.36 -0.36 0.17
CA THR A 128 -4.89 -1.72 0.42
C THR A 128 -3.82 -2.77 0.65
N GLY A 129 -2.54 -2.39 0.63
CA GLY A 129 -1.40 -3.31 0.54
C GLY A 129 -0.78 -3.76 1.86
N CYS A 130 -1.43 -3.60 3.02
CA CYS A 130 -0.83 -3.98 4.30
C CYS A 130 -0.44 -5.48 4.36
N GLY A 131 -1.28 -6.38 3.85
CA GLY A 131 -1.00 -7.82 3.84
C GLY A 131 0.25 -8.20 3.03
N PRO A 132 0.33 -7.90 1.73
CA PRO A 132 1.52 -8.19 0.93
C PRO A 132 2.76 -7.43 1.44
N THR A 133 2.63 -6.24 2.00
CA THR A 133 3.77 -5.51 2.58
C THR A 133 4.30 -6.22 3.83
N CYS A 134 3.43 -6.71 4.72
CA CYS A 134 3.85 -7.51 5.87
C CYS A 134 4.54 -8.81 5.45
N LEU A 135 3.99 -9.51 4.46
CA LEU A 135 4.60 -10.75 3.96
C LEU A 135 5.94 -10.48 3.28
N ALA A 136 6.06 -9.36 2.54
CA ALA A 136 7.32 -8.93 1.94
C ALA A 136 8.40 -8.62 2.99
N MET A 137 8.06 -7.90 4.07
CA MET A 137 9.01 -7.63 5.17
C MET A 137 9.59 -8.91 5.74
N VAL A 138 8.72 -9.88 6.04
CA VAL A 138 9.13 -11.15 6.64
C VAL A 138 9.87 -12.03 5.63
N GLY A 139 9.38 -12.10 4.39
CA GLY A 139 10.01 -12.86 3.32
C GLY A 139 11.42 -12.35 2.99
N TYR A 140 11.58 -11.04 2.84
CA TYR A 140 12.90 -10.44 2.61
C TYR A 140 13.85 -10.70 3.79
N TYR A 141 13.38 -10.55 5.02
CA TYR A 141 14.18 -10.86 6.21
C TYR A 141 14.69 -12.29 6.22
N LEU A 142 13.82 -13.26 5.93
CA LEU A 142 14.16 -14.69 6.01
C LEU A 142 15.00 -15.16 4.83
N THR A 143 14.72 -14.70 3.61
CA THR A 143 15.33 -15.24 2.38
C THR A 143 16.45 -14.38 1.84
N GLY A 144 16.35 -13.04 1.97
CA GLY A 144 17.21 -12.07 1.29
C GLY A 144 16.91 -11.90 -0.19
N GLU A 145 15.83 -12.50 -0.68
CA GLU A 145 15.44 -12.41 -2.09
C GLU A 145 14.83 -11.03 -2.39
N GLU A 146 15.36 -10.31 -3.37
CA GLU A 146 14.85 -8.99 -3.77
C GLU A 146 13.41 -9.05 -4.31
N SER A 147 12.96 -10.20 -4.79
CA SER A 147 11.57 -10.46 -5.18
C SER A 147 10.60 -10.42 -3.99
N MET A 148 11.10 -10.51 -2.76
CA MET A 148 10.32 -10.29 -1.54
C MET A 148 10.19 -8.80 -1.21
N ASN A 149 9.76 -8.02 -2.18
CA ASN A 149 9.40 -6.62 -2.03
C ASN A 149 7.88 -6.43 -2.11
N PRO A 150 7.33 -5.32 -1.56
CA PRO A 150 5.88 -5.12 -1.50
C PRO A 150 5.18 -5.14 -2.87
N LYS A 151 5.83 -4.67 -3.94
CA LYS A 151 5.25 -4.66 -5.28
C LYS A 151 5.08 -6.08 -5.84
N ASP A 152 6.14 -6.88 -5.80
CA ASP A 152 6.13 -8.21 -6.39
C ASP A 152 5.25 -9.17 -5.58
N VAL A 153 5.26 -9.06 -4.24
CA VAL A 153 4.36 -9.83 -3.38
C VAL A 153 2.89 -9.40 -3.57
N ALA A 154 2.60 -8.12 -3.83
CA ALA A 154 1.25 -7.67 -4.15
C ALA A 154 0.78 -8.19 -5.53
N ALA A 155 1.67 -8.19 -6.53
CA ALA A 155 1.37 -8.79 -7.84
C ALA A 155 1.08 -10.29 -7.69
N PHE A 156 1.96 -11.03 -7.00
CA PHE A 156 1.74 -12.43 -6.68
C PHE A 156 0.39 -12.67 -5.97
N ALA A 157 0.07 -11.86 -4.96
CA ALA A 157 -1.18 -12.00 -4.21
C ALA A 157 -2.41 -11.77 -5.10
N GLN A 158 -2.35 -10.81 -6.02
CA GLN A 158 -3.43 -10.53 -6.95
C GLN A 158 -3.59 -11.66 -7.98
N ASP A 159 -2.50 -12.11 -8.59
CA ASP A 159 -2.50 -13.12 -9.64
C ASP A 159 -2.94 -14.51 -9.14
N ASN A 160 -2.73 -14.79 -7.85
CA ASN A 160 -3.14 -16.04 -7.21
C ASN A 160 -4.46 -15.93 -6.43
N GLY A 161 -5.22 -14.84 -6.59
CA GLY A 161 -6.57 -14.72 -6.03
C GLY A 161 -6.61 -14.42 -4.52
N TYR A 162 -5.50 -13.96 -3.93
CA TYR A 162 -5.42 -13.58 -2.51
C TYR A 162 -5.92 -12.15 -2.24
N TYR A 163 -6.18 -11.37 -3.30
CA TYR A 163 -6.82 -10.07 -3.12
C TYR A 163 -8.31 -10.23 -2.79
N ALA A 164 -8.74 -9.66 -1.66
CA ALA A 164 -10.13 -9.65 -1.22
C ALA A 164 -10.75 -8.26 -1.47
N ARG A 165 -11.73 -8.20 -2.40
CA ARG A 165 -12.37 -6.94 -2.78
C ARG A 165 -12.98 -6.21 -1.59
N GLY A 166 -12.54 -4.97 -1.33
CA GLY A 166 -13.01 -4.13 -0.24
C GLY A 166 -12.32 -4.37 1.11
N TYR A 167 -11.49 -5.43 1.19
CA TYR A 167 -10.77 -5.81 2.42
C TYR A 167 -9.24 -5.84 2.26
N GLY A 168 -8.71 -5.62 1.04
CA GLY A 168 -7.28 -5.71 0.76
C GLY A 168 -6.84 -7.15 0.52
N SER A 169 -6.33 -7.85 1.52
CA SER A 169 -5.84 -9.22 1.38
C SER A 169 -6.66 -10.23 2.20
N SER A 170 -6.91 -11.39 1.61
CA SER A 170 -7.43 -12.56 2.32
C SER A 170 -6.40 -13.08 3.33
N TRP A 171 -6.83 -13.69 4.41
CA TRP A 171 -5.96 -14.40 5.36
C TRP A 171 -5.19 -15.55 4.70
N THR A 172 -5.76 -16.11 3.62
CA THR A 172 -5.12 -17.15 2.83
C THR A 172 -3.83 -16.69 2.14
N LEU A 173 -3.62 -15.39 1.95
CA LEU A 173 -2.32 -14.87 1.52
C LEU A 173 -1.21 -15.29 2.48
N ILE A 174 -1.46 -15.19 3.80
CA ILE A 174 -0.47 -15.57 4.81
C ILE A 174 -0.45 -17.09 5.01
N SER A 175 -1.62 -17.73 5.22
CA SER A 175 -1.67 -19.15 5.56
C SER A 175 -1.32 -20.11 4.40
N GLN A 176 -1.52 -19.70 3.14
CA GLN A 176 -1.31 -20.55 1.95
C GLN A 176 -0.31 -19.92 0.97
N GLY A 177 -0.41 -18.60 0.74
CA GLY A 177 0.48 -17.89 -0.17
C GLY A 177 1.94 -17.93 0.29
N SER A 178 2.20 -17.93 1.59
CA SER A 178 3.56 -18.08 2.15
C SER A 178 4.27 -19.32 1.61
N ALA A 179 3.60 -20.46 1.56
CA ALA A 179 4.20 -21.71 1.07
C ALA A 179 4.60 -21.64 -0.40
N GLN A 180 3.84 -20.93 -1.23
CA GLN A 180 4.16 -20.70 -2.64
C GLN A 180 5.35 -19.76 -2.83
N LEU A 181 5.65 -18.95 -1.82
CA LEU A 181 6.80 -18.05 -1.76
C LEU A 181 8.00 -18.66 -1.00
N GLY A 182 7.97 -19.97 -0.73
CA GLY A 182 9.07 -20.67 -0.05
C GLY A 182 9.16 -20.41 1.45
N LEU A 183 8.07 -19.97 2.08
CA LEU A 183 7.98 -19.72 3.52
C LEU A 183 6.99 -20.70 4.17
N GLU A 184 7.17 -20.97 5.45
CA GLU A 184 6.21 -21.71 6.27
C GLU A 184 5.45 -20.75 7.18
N ALA A 185 4.12 -20.83 7.19
CA ALA A 185 3.24 -20.03 8.06
C ALA A 185 2.52 -20.95 9.04
N GLN A 186 2.92 -20.91 10.31
CA GLN A 186 2.28 -21.64 11.39
C GLN A 186 1.26 -20.76 12.09
N GLU A 187 -0.02 -21.12 12.04
CA GLU A 187 -1.06 -20.44 12.79
C GLU A 187 -0.90 -20.69 14.29
N LEU A 188 -0.93 -19.62 15.10
CA LEU A 188 -0.77 -19.67 16.54
C LEU A 188 -2.08 -19.35 17.26
N PRO A 189 -2.36 -19.98 18.41
CA PRO A 189 -3.44 -19.56 19.29
C PRO A 189 -3.14 -18.20 19.92
N LEU A 190 -4.19 -17.45 20.28
CA LEU A 190 -4.09 -16.16 21.00
C LEU A 190 -3.63 -16.40 22.45
N VAL A 191 -2.37 -16.75 22.61
CA VAL A 191 -1.70 -17.01 23.88
C VAL A 191 -0.35 -16.32 23.88
N LYS A 192 -0.14 -15.36 24.78
CA LYS A 192 1.09 -14.57 24.87
C LYS A 192 2.36 -15.43 24.78
N LYS A 193 2.42 -16.54 25.56
CA LYS A 193 3.60 -17.42 25.59
C LYS A 193 3.90 -18.06 24.23
N LYS A 194 2.90 -18.39 23.43
CA LYS A 194 3.10 -18.96 22.09
C LYS A 194 3.72 -17.93 21.13
N ILE A 195 3.24 -16.70 21.18
CA ILE A 195 3.77 -15.59 20.38
C ILE A 195 5.21 -15.28 20.78
N THR A 196 5.47 -15.15 22.10
CA THR A 196 6.83 -14.85 22.59
C THR A 196 7.80 -15.96 22.25
N THR A 197 7.40 -17.25 22.38
CA THR A 197 8.25 -18.39 22.02
C THR A 197 8.61 -18.39 20.53
N ALA A 198 7.68 -18.03 19.62
CA ALA A 198 7.97 -17.91 18.19
C ALA A 198 9.00 -16.80 17.93
N LEU A 199 8.82 -15.62 18.54
CA LEU A 199 9.76 -14.51 18.39
C LEU A 199 11.15 -14.82 18.98
N GLU A 200 11.21 -15.51 20.14
CA GLU A 200 12.46 -15.99 20.77
C GLU A 200 13.19 -17.02 19.90
N ALA A 201 12.45 -17.76 19.07
CA ALA A 201 13.02 -18.68 18.08
C ALA A 201 13.47 -18.01 16.77
N GLY A 202 13.34 -16.68 16.67
CA GLY A 202 13.69 -15.92 15.48
C GLY A 202 12.62 -15.94 14.38
N HIS A 203 11.40 -16.37 14.70
CA HIS A 203 10.28 -16.41 13.76
C HIS A 203 9.45 -15.12 13.90
N PRO A 204 9.49 -14.19 12.94
CA PRO A 204 8.59 -13.05 12.93
C PRO A 204 7.12 -13.48 12.91
N VAL A 205 6.26 -12.67 13.53
CA VAL A 205 4.84 -13.03 13.65
C VAL A 205 3.99 -11.99 12.93
N ILE A 206 3.20 -12.42 11.93
CA ILE A 206 2.22 -11.57 11.27
C ILE A 206 0.90 -11.66 12.05
N LEU A 207 0.32 -10.50 12.36
CA LEU A 207 -0.99 -10.37 12.98
C LEU A 207 -1.99 -9.81 11.98
N ALA A 208 -3.17 -10.43 11.90
CA ALA A 208 -4.37 -9.78 11.36
C ALA A 208 -5.11 -9.10 12.52
N LEU A 209 -5.41 -7.81 12.36
CA LEU A 209 -6.06 -6.98 13.37
C LEU A 209 -7.46 -6.56 12.92
N GLY A 210 -8.38 -6.43 13.88
CA GLY A 210 -9.63 -5.71 13.72
C GLY A 210 -9.51 -4.26 14.19
N ALA A 211 -10.67 -3.59 14.35
CA ALA A 211 -10.72 -2.21 14.84
C ALA A 211 -10.00 -2.04 16.18
N GLY A 212 -9.22 -0.95 16.28
CA GLY A 212 -8.41 -0.61 17.45
C GLY A 212 -7.40 0.49 17.13
N ASP A 213 -6.21 0.42 17.73
CA ASP A 213 -5.18 1.47 17.62
C ASP A 213 -4.55 1.59 16.22
N PHE A 214 -4.63 0.52 15.42
CA PHE A 214 -3.99 0.45 14.10
C PHE A 214 -4.95 0.74 12.96
N THR A 215 -6.25 0.49 13.14
CA THR A 215 -7.25 0.58 12.08
C THR A 215 -8.66 0.67 12.66
N THR A 216 -9.59 1.21 11.87
CA THR A 216 -11.03 1.17 12.18
C THR A 216 -11.74 -0.03 11.56
N THR A 217 -11.08 -0.80 10.68
CA THR A 217 -11.69 -1.92 9.93
C THR A 217 -10.88 -3.20 10.07
N GLY A 218 -9.80 -3.33 9.31
CA GLY A 218 -8.88 -4.46 9.29
C GLY A 218 -7.48 -4.00 8.90
N HIS A 219 -6.45 -4.68 9.43
CA HIS A 219 -5.05 -4.34 9.15
C HIS A 219 -4.13 -5.54 9.39
N TYR A 220 -2.94 -5.50 8.80
CA TYR A 220 -1.87 -6.43 9.09
C TYR A 220 -0.67 -5.68 9.64
N ILE A 221 -0.01 -6.26 10.64
CA ILE A 221 1.27 -5.80 11.19
C ILE A 221 2.21 -6.98 11.40
N VAL A 222 3.49 -6.70 11.61
CA VAL A 222 4.50 -7.72 11.95
C VAL A 222 5.02 -7.45 13.37
N LEU A 223 5.01 -8.48 14.22
CA LEU A 223 5.81 -8.48 15.42
C LEU A 223 7.22 -8.95 15.06
N THR A 224 8.22 -8.14 15.35
CA THR A 224 9.61 -8.36 14.93
C THR A 224 10.52 -8.81 16.05
N GLY A 225 10.07 -8.72 17.30
CA GLY A 225 10.85 -9.10 18.47
C GLY A 225 10.25 -8.61 19.78
N LEU A 226 11.03 -8.77 20.84
CA LEU A 226 10.68 -8.39 22.21
C LEU A 226 11.74 -7.45 22.77
N GLU A 227 11.28 -6.46 23.52
CA GLU A 227 12.14 -5.59 24.30
C GLU A 227 11.50 -5.31 25.67
N ASN A 228 12.18 -5.70 26.75
CA ASN A 228 11.70 -5.51 28.13
C ASN A 228 10.27 -6.06 28.36
N GLY A 229 9.87 -7.15 27.66
CA GLY A 229 8.56 -7.77 27.77
C GLY A 229 7.47 -7.11 26.93
N PHE A 230 7.81 -6.08 26.15
CA PHE A 230 6.97 -5.43 25.14
C PHE A 230 7.31 -5.95 23.74
N PHE A 231 6.37 -5.86 22.82
CA PHE A 231 6.56 -6.22 21.41
C PHE A 231 7.08 -5.04 20.60
N ARG A 232 8.09 -5.30 19.77
CA ARG A 232 8.46 -4.46 18.64
C ARG A 232 7.52 -4.76 17.48
N VAL A 233 7.01 -3.73 16.83
CA VAL A 233 6.03 -3.83 15.76
C VAL A 233 6.56 -3.12 14.52
N ASN A 234 6.44 -3.76 13.35
CA ASN A 234 6.48 -3.08 12.07
C ASN A 234 5.05 -2.94 11.53
N ASP A 235 4.56 -1.69 11.50
CA ASP A 235 3.30 -1.34 10.89
C ASP A 235 3.54 -0.80 9.47
N PRO A 236 3.09 -1.50 8.42
CA PRO A 236 3.31 -1.05 7.04
C PRO A 236 2.68 0.30 6.72
N ASN A 237 1.80 0.81 7.58
CA ASN A 237 1.14 2.10 7.35
C ASN A 237 1.66 3.24 8.26
N SER A 238 2.56 2.99 9.24
CA SER A 238 2.98 4.03 10.16
C SER A 238 4.38 3.82 10.75
N ARG A 239 5.25 4.80 10.54
CA ARG A 239 6.54 4.89 11.25
C ARG A 239 6.34 5.15 12.73
N ASP A 240 5.40 6.03 13.06
CA ASP A 240 5.11 6.44 14.45
C ASP A 240 4.63 5.26 15.29
N ARG A 241 3.80 4.38 14.74
CA ARG A 241 3.37 3.16 15.45
C ARG A 241 4.48 2.13 15.50
N SER A 242 5.32 2.04 14.47
CA SER A 242 6.48 1.15 14.44
C SER A 242 7.59 1.57 15.40
N ALA A 243 7.70 2.85 15.71
CA ALA A 243 8.68 3.38 16.68
C ALA A 243 8.31 3.11 18.15
N LYS A 244 7.08 2.66 18.41
CA LYS A 244 6.59 2.39 19.78
C LYS A 244 6.75 0.92 20.15
N LEU A 245 6.90 0.70 21.46
CA LEU A 245 6.76 -0.63 22.04
C LEU A 245 5.31 -0.87 22.46
N TRP A 246 4.81 -2.07 22.24
CA TRP A 246 3.41 -2.44 22.46
C TRP A 246 3.30 -3.54 23.53
N SER A 247 2.45 -3.37 24.52
CA SER A 247 2.16 -4.43 25.47
C SER A 247 1.22 -5.47 24.87
N TYR A 248 1.23 -6.69 25.41
CA TYR A 248 0.27 -7.72 25.02
C TYR A 248 -1.18 -7.26 25.23
N ASP A 249 -1.46 -6.63 26.36
CA ASP A 249 -2.81 -6.18 26.73
C ASP A 249 -3.38 -5.10 25.79
N GLN A 250 -2.49 -4.30 25.15
CA GLN A 250 -2.90 -3.37 24.09
C GLN A 250 -3.21 -4.09 22.78
N LEU A 251 -2.43 -5.11 22.43
CA LEU A 251 -2.58 -5.84 21.15
C LEU A 251 -3.72 -6.85 21.18
N GLU A 252 -3.83 -7.63 22.27
CA GLU A 252 -4.75 -8.76 22.38
C GLU A 252 -6.19 -8.48 21.93
N PRO A 253 -6.86 -7.38 22.36
CA PRO A 253 -8.25 -7.13 22.01
C PRO A 253 -8.50 -6.92 20.51
N GLN A 254 -7.44 -6.50 19.80
CA GLN A 254 -7.49 -6.17 18.38
C GLN A 254 -7.14 -7.36 17.49
N ILE A 255 -6.45 -8.38 17.99
CA ILE A 255 -5.98 -9.54 17.22
C ILE A 255 -7.16 -10.37 16.73
N ARG A 256 -7.12 -10.77 15.45
CA ARG A 256 -8.12 -11.64 14.80
C ARG A 256 -7.49 -12.94 14.30
N ASN A 257 -6.22 -12.92 13.90
CA ASN A 257 -5.45 -14.12 13.61
C ASN A 257 -3.94 -13.86 13.75
N ILE A 258 -3.15 -14.95 13.90
CA ILE A 258 -1.72 -14.91 14.23
C ILE A 258 -1.00 -15.99 13.43
N TRP A 259 0.10 -15.63 12.76
CA TRP A 259 0.97 -16.59 12.06
C TRP A 259 2.44 -16.32 12.39
N ALA A 260 3.12 -17.34 12.90
CA ALA A 260 4.58 -17.35 12.95
C ALA A 260 5.12 -17.77 11.59
N ILE A 261 6.11 -17.04 11.07
CA ILE A 261 6.68 -17.30 9.75
C ILE A 261 8.13 -17.77 9.90
N SER A 262 8.48 -18.84 9.18
CA SER A 262 9.82 -19.42 9.15
C SER A 262 10.19 -19.87 7.73
N LEU A 263 11.43 -20.27 7.56
CA LEU A 263 11.82 -21.09 6.40
C LEU A 263 11.35 -22.54 6.64
N PRO A 264 11.01 -23.27 5.58
CA PRO A 264 10.74 -24.71 5.68
C PRO A 264 11.94 -25.46 6.27
N ALA A 265 11.66 -26.52 7.06
CA ALA A 265 12.68 -27.37 7.68
C ALA A 265 13.51 -28.17 6.68
#